data_a937052e1e74d6576a7be8c72d8e4574
#
_entry.id   a937052e1e74d6576a7be8c72d8e4574
#
_cell.length_a   1.000
_cell.length_b   1.000
_cell.length_c   1.000
_cell.angle_alpha   90.00
_cell.angle_beta   90.00
_cell.angle_gamma   90.00
#
_symmetry.space_group_name_H-M   'P 1'
#
loop_
_entity.id
_entity.type
_entity.pdbx_description
1 polymer ?
#
loop_
_entity_poly.entity_id
_entity_poly.type
_entity_poly.pdbx_seq_one_letter_code
_entity_poly.pdbx_strand_id
1 'polypeptide(L)'
;MILLRKSIIIILAILLNISIPASAYIPVSWDDLMYQMQKRMSWQVARMETVVQIFDPFIKNTEGKPPKRPIELPARSFKQLIHWQDGKALVVETQDEQGELLHFYYENNADQLSISLNDNRSFSTVDILPRELRFRSRYEENRSRALQEFGIVSKEVAYHIRDDNHVFLRIGNLESGHYALLNPKTYELSSMHNRIWQEDGSSLDLTIVFKKYETYRWQTYAKVTEYYLDKRLFKRMTVSKIRTLSRLPLKKLKKQALNLHRKHTVTLQNDYAL
;
A
#
# COMPACT_ATOMS: atom_id res chain seq x y z
N MET A 1 67.36 1.78 -5.00
CA MET A 1 66.66 0.58 -4.53
C MET A 1 65.64 0.84 -3.39
N ILE A 2 65.92 1.75 -2.44
CA ILE A 2 65.01 2.05 -1.32
C ILE A 2 63.76 2.81 -1.71
N LEU A 3 63.81 3.73 -2.66
CA LEU A 3 62.67 4.47 -3.17
C LEU A 3 61.62 3.60 -3.88
N LEU A 4 62.05 2.60 -4.64
CA LEU A 4 61.14 1.69 -5.36
C LEU A 4 60.36 0.82 -4.38
N ARG A 5 60.93 0.38 -3.26
CA ARG A 5 60.24 -0.40 -2.21
C ARG A 5 59.17 0.41 -1.50
N LYS A 6 59.42 1.67 -1.22
CA LYS A 6 58.43 2.56 -0.59
C LYS A 6 57.22 2.82 -1.48
N SER A 7 57.44 3.01 -2.81
CA SER A 7 56.34 3.21 -3.77
C SER A 7 55.48 1.96 -3.91
N ILE A 8 56.07 0.75 -3.89
CA ILE A 8 55.30 -0.50 -3.98
C ILE A 8 54.42 -0.71 -2.72
N ILE A 9 54.92 -0.38 -1.53
CA ILE A 9 54.17 -0.50 -0.28
C ILE A 9 52.99 0.48 -0.25
N ILE A 10 53.17 1.70 -0.75
CA ILE A 10 52.08 2.69 -0.84
C ILE A 10 51.00 2.25 -1.83
N ILE A 11 51.39 1.72 -2.97
CA ILE A 11 50.46 1.20 -3.98
C ILE A 11 49.70 -0.02 -3.42
N LEU A 12 50.36 -0.92 -2.70
CA LEU A 12 49.74 -2.07 -2.07
C LEU A 12 48.76 -1.64 -0.95
N ALA A 13 49.14 -0.62 -0.14
CA ALA A 13 48.26 -0.07 0.90
C ALA A 13 47.04 0.64 0.29
N ILE A 14 47.18 1.32 -0.86
CA ILE A 14 46.05 1.92 -1.58
C ILE A 14 45.16 0.82 -2.19
N LEU A 15 45.71 -0.23 -2.76
CA LEU A 15 44.96 -1.37 -3.29
C LEU A 15 44.24 -2.18 -2.20
N LEU A 16 44.82 -2.28 -0.99
CA LEU A 16 44.17 -2.92 0.15
C LEU A 16 43.08 -2.06 0.80
N ASN A 17 43.16 -0.72 0.69
CA ASN A 17 42.08 0.18 1.12
C ASN A 17 40.97 0.36 0.08
N ILE A 18 41.18 -0.04 -1.18
CA ILE A 18 40.15 -0.13 -2.23
C ILE A 18 39.43 -1.49 -2.20
N SER A 19 39.71 -2.37 -1.25
CA SER A 19 38.73 -3.39 -0.92
C SER A 19 37.52 -2.71 -0.26
N ILE A 20 36.79 -1.93 -1.08
CA ILE A 20 35.35 -1.83 -0.94
C ILE A 20 34.94 -3.28 -0.66
N PRO A 21 34.34 -3.61 0.47
CA PRO A 21 33.64 -4.87 0.53
C PRO A 21 32.61 -4.76 -0.59
N ALA A 22 32.94 -5.31 -1.74
CA ALA A 22 31.94 -5.87 -2.60
C ALA A 22 31.33 -6.97 -1.72
N SER A 23 30.56 -6.60 -0.72
CA SER A 23 29.48 -7.43 -0.26
C SER A 23 28.70 -7.64 -1.55
N ALA A 24 29.11 -8.74 -2.23
CA ALA A 24 28.48 -9.14 -3.45
C ALA A 24 27.00 -9.19 -3.10
N TYR A 25 26.26 -8.21 -3.55
CA TYR A 25 24.82 -8.21 -3.39
C TYR A 25 24.38 -9.45 -4.14
N ILE A 26 24.18 -10.53 -3.40
CA ILE A 26 23.72 -11.80 -3.97
C ILE A 26 22.38 -11.44 -4.64
N PRO A 27 22.23 -11.69 -5.93
CA PRO A 27 20.97 -11.42 -6.60
C PRO A 27 19.87 -12.15 -5.85
N VAL A 28 18.88 -11.41 -5.35
CA VAL A 28 17.72 -11.99 -4.69
C VAL A 28 16.80 -12.51 -5.78
N SER A 29 16.54 -13.81 -5.80
CA SER A 29 15.58 -14.39 -6.72
C SER A 29 14.14 -13.96 -6.35
N TRP A 30 13.24 -14.04 -7.33
CA TRP A 30 11.80 -13.84 -7.07
C TRP A 30 11.28 -14.76 -5.96
N ASP A 31 11.64 -16.03 -6.02
CA ASP A 31 11.16 -17.05 -5.08
C ASP A 31 11.67 -16.78 -3.66
N ASP A 32 12.96 -16.41 -3.51
CA ASP A 32 13.52 -16.02 -2.23
C ASP A 32 12.81 -14.79 -1.66
N LEU A 33 12.57 -13.78 -2.50
CA LEU A 33 11.87 -12.58 -2.10
C LEU A 33 10.44 -12.90 -1.63
N MET A 34 9.68 -13.69 -2.39
CA MET A 34 8.33 -14.09 -2.03
C MET A 34 8.29 -14.91 -0.75
N TYR A 35 9.27 -15.79 -0.54
CA TYR A 35 9.43 -16.55 0.70
C TYR A 35 9.70 -15.64 1.91
N GLN A 36 10.60 -14.68 1.78
CA GLN A 36 10.92 -13.73 2.86
C GLN A 36 9.72 -12.83 3.19
N MET A 37 9.01 -12.34 2.20
CA MET A 37 7.78 -11.59 2.40
C MET A 37 6.73 -12.43 3.13
N GLN A 38 6.53 -13.68 2.72
CA GLN A 38 5.62 -14.60 3.39
C GLN A 38 5.97 -14.76 4.87
N LYS A 39 7.24 -15.03 5.16
CA LYS A 39 7.70 -15.28 6.53
C LYS A 39 7.52 -14.08 7.45
N ARG A 40 7.72 -12.87 6.95
CA ARG A 40 7.79 -11.65 7.77
C ARG A 40 6.51 -10.82 7.77
N MET A 41 5.77 -10.83 6.67
CA MET A 41 4.66 -9.90 6.45
C MET A 41 3.28 -10.56 6.41
N SER A 42 3.19 -11.89 6.30
CA SER A 42 1.90 -12.54 6.12
C SER A 42 1.08 -12.57 7.40
N TRP A 43 -0.20 -12.25 7.25
CA TRP A 43 -1.21 -12.42 8.29
C TRP A 43 -2.24 -13.46 7.85
N GLN A 44 -2.73 -14.25 8.78
CA GLN A 44 -3.80 -15.20 8.48
C GLN A 44 -5.17 -14.58 8.65
N VAL A 45 -5.39 -13.94 9.79
CA VAL A 45 -6.65 -13.27 10.12
C VAL A 45 -6.35 -12.04 10.95
N ALA A 46 -6.83 -10.91 10.51
CA ALA A 46 -6.67 -9.65 11.23
C ALA A 46 -7.96 -8.83 11.25
N ARG A 47 -8.12 -8.05 12.31
CA ARG A 47 -9.06 -6.95 12.40
C ARG A 47 -8.26 -5.69 12.69
N MET A 48 -8.43 -4.68 11.87
CA MET A 48 -7.75 -3.41 12.01
C MET A 48 -8.75 -2.29 12.11
N GLU A 49 -8.45 -1.34 12.98
CA GLU A 49 -9.14 -0.06 13.08
C GLU A 49 -8.19 0.99 12.50
N THR A 50 -8.63 1.74 11.49
CA THR A 50 -7.82 2.75 10.81
C THR A 50 -8.54 4.09 10.80
N VAL A 51 -7.78 5.16 10.84
CA VAL A 51 -8.24 6.50 10.52
C VAL A 51 -7.77 6.83 9.12
N VAL A 52 -8.70 7.22 8.26
CA VAL A 52 -8.42 7.64 6.88
C VAL A 52 -8.67 9.12 6.77
N GLN A 53 -7.70 9.83 6.24
CA GLN A 53 -7.73 11.25 5.97
C GLN A 53 -7.60 11.47 4.46
N ILE A 54 -8.53 12.20 3.88
CA ILE A 54 -8.50 12.59 2.47
C ILE A 54 -8.11 14.06 2.40
N PHE A 55 -7.12 14.35 1.58
CA PHE A 55 -6.64 15.69 1.26
C PHE A 55 -7.08 16.01 -0.17
N ASP A 56 -7.43 17.24 -0.45
CA ASP A 56 -7.70 17.62 -1.83
C ASP A 56 -6.37 18.09 -2.48
N PRO A 57 -5.78 17.29 -3.37
CA PRO A 57 -4.52 17.63 -4.02
C PRO A 57 -4.70 18.76 -5.06
N PHE A 58 -5.93 19.08 -5.44
CA PHE A 58 -6.27 20.02 -6.51
C PHE A 58 -6.88 21.33 -6.02
N ILE A 59 -7.00 21.55 -4.69
CA ILE A 59 -7.42 22.86 -4.18
C ILE A 59 -6.41 23.90 -4.66
N LYS A 60 -6.87 24.74 -5.60
CA LYS A 60 -6.20 25.97 -5.96
C LYS A 60 -6.54 27.00 -4.87
N ASN A 61 -5.56 27.79 -4.42
CA ASN A 61 -5.89 28.97 -3.63
C ASN A 61 -6.76 29.93 -4.48
N THR A 62 -7.46 30.86 -3.84
CA THR A 62 -8.38 31.81 -4.49
C THR A 62 -7.72 32.63 -5.63
N GLU A 63 -6.40 32.63 -5.74
CA GLU A 63 -5.63 33.27 -6.80
C GLU A 63 -5.30 32.37 -7.99
N GLY A 64 -5.81 31.12 -8.04
CA GLY A 64 -5.55 30.18 -9.13
C GLY A 64 -4.13 29.61 -9.17
N LYS A 65 -3.28 29.96 -8.21
CA LYS A 65 -1.92 29.44 -8.07
C LYS A 65 -1.91 28.21 -7.16
N PRO A 66 -1.06 27.20 -7.43
CA PRO A 66 -0.91 26.10 -6.51
C PRO A 66 -0.48 26.63 -5.13
N PRO A 67 -1.03 26.10 -4.03
CA PRO A 67 -0.66 26.55 -2.69
C PRO A 67 0.85 26.41 -2.49
N LYS A 68 1.49 27.43 -1.95
CA LYS A 68 2.95 27.44 -1.70
C LYS A 68 3.39 26.41 -0.67
N ARG A 69 2.46 25.88 0.13
CA ARG A 69 2.65 24.73 1.05
C ARG A 69 1.53 23.72 0.83
N PRO A 70 1.81 22.40 0.95
CA PRO A 70 0.75 21.40 0.97
C PRO A 70 -0.26 21.76 2.05
N ILE A 71 -1.54 21.68 1.72
CA ILE A 71 -2.59 21.86 2.72
C ILE A 71 -2.49 20.68 3.67
N GLU A 72 -2.01 20.92 4.89
CA GLU A 72 -1.78 19.87 5.89
C GLU A 72 -3.10 19.41 6.57
N LEU A 73 -4.18 20.14 6.35
CA LEU A 73 -5.48 19.82 6.94
C LEU A 73 -6.28 18.90 6.01
N PRO A 74 -6.77 17.77 6.51
CA PRO A 74 -7.60 16.88 5.70
C PRO A 74 -8.95 17.54 5.40
N ALA A 75 -9.39 17.44 4.14
CA ALA A 75 -10.72 17.86 3.73
C ALA A 75 -11.82 16.95 4.32
N ARG A 76 -11.49 15.68 4.55
CA ARG A 76 -12.39 14.67 5.14
C ARG A 76 -11.60 13.71 6.01
N SER A 77 -12.23 13.24 7.10
CA SER A 77 -11.71 12.18 7.94
C SER A 77 -12.81 11.16 8.23
N PHE A 78 -12.46 9.90 8.25
CA PHE A 78 -13.39 8.82 8.59
C PHE A 78 -12.64 7.63 9.21
N LYS A 79 -13.38 6.77 9.89
CA LYS A 79 -12.85 5.54 10.48
C LYS A 79 -13.16 4.36 9.59
N GLN A 80 -12.21 3.43 9.49
CA GLN A 80 -12.47 2.14 8.86
C GLN A 80 -12.22 1.00 9.84
N LEU A 81 -13.13 0.05 9.80
CA LEU A 81 -12.97 -1.24 10.45
C LEU A 81 -12.75 -2.29 9.36
N ILE A 82 -11.55 -2.82 9.32
CA ILE A 82 -11.11 -3.75 8.29
C ILE A 82 -11.02 -5.14 8.89
N HIS A 83 -11.74 -6.09 8.29
CA HIS A 83 -11.65 -7.51 8.60
C HIS A 83 -10.99 -8.22 7.43
N TRP A 84 -9.87 -8.84 7.67
CA TRP A 84 -9.08 -9.54 6.68
C TRP A 84 -8.89 -11.01 7.08
N GLN A 85 -9.17 -11.91 6.16
CA GLN A 85 -8.81 -13.32 6.26
C GLN A 85 -8.16 -13.76 4.96
N ASP A 86 -6.88 -14.11 5.06
CA ASP A 86 -6.01 -14.43 3.93
C ASP A 86 -6.63 -15.49 3.00
N GLY A 87 -6.69 -15.14 1.70
CA GLY A 87 -7.25 -15.98 0.64
C GLY A 87 -8.75 -16.29 0.78
N LYS A 88 -9.48 -15.63 1.69
CA LYS A 88 -10.90 -15.93 1.94
C LYS A 88 -11.81 -14.71 1.88
N ALA A 89 -11.45 -13.63 2.58
CA ALA A 89 -12.33 -12.47 2.65
C ALA A 89 -11.62 -11.18 3.05
N LEU A 90 -12.13 -10.08 2.50
CA LEU A 90 -11.88 -8.71 2.94
C LEU A 90 -13.22 -8.02 3.18
N VAL A 91 -13.40 -7.46 4.37
CA VAL A 91 -14.58 -6.65 4.69
C VAL A 91 -14.11 -5.31 5.24
N VAL A 92 -14.65 -4.22 4.71
CA VAL A 92 -14.33 -2.86 5.12
C VAL A 92 -15.62 -2.12 5.45
N GLU A 93 -15.73 -1.72 6.71
CA GLU A 93 -16.79 -0.85 7.20
C GLU A 93 -16.22 0.56 7.33
N THR A 94 -16.74 1.52 6.55
CA THR A 94 -16.34 2.92 6.62
C THR A 94 -17.39 3.69 7.40
N GLN A 95 -16.96 4.42 8.42
CA GLN A 95 -17.81 5.18 9.35
C GLN A 95 -17.34 6.63 9.40
N ASP A 96 -18.27 7.55 9.60
CA ASP A 96 -17.92 8.95 9.90
C ASP A 96 -17.35 9.11 11.31
N GLU A 97 -17.12 10.35 11.72
CA GLU A 97 -16.62 10.68 13.06
C GLU A 97 -17.62 10.35 14.16
N GLN A 98 -18.91 10.37 13.85
CA GLN A 98 -20.02 10.05 14.74
C GLN A 98 -20.26 8.53 14.88
N GLY A 99 -19.63 7.74 14.00
CA GLY A 99 -19.75 6.28 13.97
C GLY A 99 -20.90 5.79 13.09
N GLU A 100 -21.51 6.66 12.29
CA GLU A 100 -22.50 6.26 11.29
C GLU A 100 -21.83 5.54 10.12
N LEU A 101 -22.45 4.46 9.68
CA LEU A 101 -21.94 3.66 8.58
C LEU A 101 -22.19 4.38 7.25
N LEU A 102 -21.11 4.76 6.56
CA LEU A 102 -21.15 5.45 5.26
C LEU A 102 -21.06 4.49 4.09
N HIS A 103 -20.23 3.45 4.25
CA HIS A 103 -19.95 2.49 3.19
C HIS A 103 -19.61 1.13 3.78
N PHE A 104 -20.07 0.06 3.11
CA PHE A 104 -19.77 -1.31 3.46
C PHE A 104 -19.24 -2.06 2.22
N TYR A 105 -18.05 -2.57 2.31
CA TYR A 105 -17.45 -3.42 1.29
C TYR A 105 -17.29 -4.85 1.82
N TYR A 106 -17.69 -5.82 1.03
CA TYR A 106 -17.54 -7.23 1.31
C TYR A 106 -17.00 -7.93 0.07
N GLU A 107 -15.92 -8.66 0.21
CA GLU A 107 -15.31 -9.49 -0.83
C GLU A 107 -14.97 -10.86 -0.23
N ASN A 108 -15.33 -11.91 -0.96
CA ASN A 108 -14.81 -13.25 -0.77
C ASN A 108 -14.50 -13.85 -2.15
N ASN A 109 -14.00 -15.09 -2.19
CA ASN A 109 -13.61 -15.76 -3.45
C ASN A 109 -14.72 -15.83 -4.52
N ALA A 110 -16.00 -15.74 -4.13
CA ALA A 110 -17.15 -15.91 -5.00
C ALA A 110 -18.00 -14.63 -5.16
N ASP A 111 -18.03 -13.79 -4.15
CA ASP A 111 -18.96 -12.66 -4.07
C ASP A 111 -18.20 -11.35 -3.76
N GLN A 112 -18.59 -10.28 -4.45
CA GLN A 112 -18.15 -8.93 -4.16
C GLN A 112 -19.38 -8.01 -4.05
N LEU A 113 -19.49 -7.29 -2.94
CA LEU A 113 -20.57 -6.33 -2.69
C LEU A 113 -19.95 -5.01 -2.20
N SER A 114 -20.37 -3.91 -2.82
CA SER A 114 -19.98 -2.56 -2.45
C SER A 114 -21.27 -1.75 -2.28
N ILE A 115 -21.53 -1.27 -1.07
CA ILE A 115 -22.78 -0.64 -0.69
C ILE A 115 -22.47 0.74 -0.12
N SER A 116 -22.85 1.80 -0.83
CA SER A 116 -22.84 3.16 -0.30
C SER A 116 -24.17 3.43 0.39
N LEU A 117 -24.13 3.95 1.61
CA LEU A 117 -25.34 4.21 2.41
C LEU A 117 -25.69 5.70 2.45
N ASN A 118 -24.90 6.54 1.77
CA ASN A 118 -25.14 7.96 1.70
C ASN A 118 -24.99 8.41 0.24
N ASP A 119 -26.12 8.65 -0.43
CA ASP A 119 -26.22 8.97 -1.86
C ASP A 119 -25.51 10.26 -2.27
N ASN A 120 -25.26 11.16 -1.32
CA ASN A 120 -24.60 12.44 -1.56
C ASN A 120 -23.07 12.37 -1.54
N ARG A 121 -22.47 11.19 -1.33
CA ARG A 121 -21.02 11.02 -1.24
C ARG A 121 -20.56 9.84 -2.08
N SER A 122 -20.13 10.11 -3.31
CA SER A 122 -19.43 9.10 -4.09
C SER A 122 -18.08 8.80 -3.44
N PHE A 123 -17.93 7.61 -2.89
CA PHE A 123 -16.64 7.07 -2.54
C PHE A 123 -16.13 6.27 -3.73
N SER A 124 -14.98 6.65 -4.29
CA SER A 124 -14.33 5.79 -5.26
C SER A 124 -13.76 4.55 -4.56
N THR A 125 -13.71 3.43 -5.25
CA THR A 125 -13.10 2.19 -4.69
C THR A 125 -11.62 2.39 -4.35
N VAL A 126 -10.94 3.34 -5.00
CA VAL A 126 -9.56 3.73 -4.68
C VAL A 126 -9.45 4.39 -3.31
N ASP A 127 -10.50 5.11 -2.89
CA ASP A 127 -10.50 5.82 -1.61
C ASP A 127 -10.69 4.88 -0.42
N ILE A 128 -11.33 3.73 -0.62
CA ILE A 128 -11.86 2.91 0.46
C ILE A 128 -11.02 1.66 0.70
N LEU A 129 -10.48 1.01 -0.35
CA LEU A 129 -9.89 -0.30 -0.21
C LEU A 129 -8.41 -0.24 0.17
N PRO A 130 -8.01 -0.88 1.28
CA PRO A 130 -6.61 -1.09 1.63
C PRO A 130 -6.02 -2.21 0.76
N ARG A 131 -5.79 -1.92 -0.53
CA ARG A 131 -5.27 -2.91 -1.51
C ARG A 131 -3.93 -3.49 -1.09
N GLU A 132 -3.14 -2.74 -0.34
CA GLU A 132 -1.87 -3.17 0.25
C GLU A 132 -1.98 -4.39 1.17
N LEU A 133 -3.17 -4.71 1.70
CA LEU A 133 -3.34 -5.91 2.52
C LEU A 133 -3.13 -7.19 1.74
N ARG A 134 -3.40 -7.18 0.44
CA ARG A 134 -3.18 -8.36 -0.41
C ARG A 134 -1.70 -8.76 -0.49
N PHE A 135 -0.77 -7.80 -0.35
CA PHE A 135 0.66 -8.11 -0.24
C PHE A 135 1.02 -8.89 1.02
N ARG A 136 0.14 -8.88 2.02
CA ARG A 136 0.33 -9.61 3.28
C ARG A 136 -0.19 -11.04 3.23
N SER A 137 -0.65 -11.49 2.07
CA SER A 137 -1.06 -12.87 1.89
C SER A 137 0.13 -13.82 2.05
N ARG A 138 -0.11 -14.96 2.68
CA ARG A 138 0.84 -16.07 2.69
C ARG A 138 0.91 -16.80 1.34
N TYR A 139 -0.09 -16.62 0.50
CA TYR A 139 -0.15 -17.24 -0.83
C TYR A 139 0.55 -16.34 -1.84
N GLU A 140 1.52 -16.90 -2.55
CA GLU A 140 2.27 -16.18 -3.58
C GLU A 140 1.36 -15.64 -4.69
N GLU A 141 0.38 -16.44 -5.11
CA GLU A 141 -0.59 -16.06 -6.13
C GLU A 141 -1.33 -14.77 -5.80
N ASN A 142 -1.75 -14.60 -4.53
CA ASN A 142 -2.43 -13.39 -4.08
C ASN A 142 -1.49 -12.20 -4.05
N ARG A 143 -0.22 -12.37 -3.64
CA ARG A 143 0.80 -11.31 -3.68
C ARG A 143 1.10 -10.92 -5.12
N SER A 144 1.30 -11.89 -6.01
CA SER A 144 1.53 -11.65 -7.44
C SER A 144 0.36 -10.92 -8.07
N ARG A 145 -0.88 -11.31 -7.76
CA ARG A 145 -2.08 -10.61 -8.23
C ARG A 145 -2.12 -9.17 -7.74
N ALA A 146 -1.80 -8.94 -6.46
CA ALA A 146 -1.73 -7.59 -5.91
C ALA A 146 -0.70 -6.72 -6.64
N LEU A 147 0.47 -7.26 -6.99
CA LEU A 147 1.47 -6.56 -7.81
C LEU A 147 0.91 -6.24 -9.21
N GLN A 148 0.27 -7.21 -9.87
CA GLN A 148 -0.34 -7.02 -11.18
C GLN A 148 -1.45 -5.95 -11.18
N GLU A 149 -2.27 -5.87 -10.14
CA GLU A 149 -3.28 -4.81 -9.95
C GLU A 149 -2.65 -3.42 -9.85
N PHE A 150 -1.38 -3.33 -9.46
CA PHE A 150 -0.56 -2.12 -9.49
C PHE A 150 0.25 -1.94 -10.78
N GLY A 151 -0.03 -2.73 -11.82
CA GLY A 151 0.71 -2.68 -13.09
C GLY A 151 2.11 -3.32 -13.03
N ILE A 152 2.50 -3.91 -11.90
CA ILE A 152 3.80 -4.54 -11.72
C ILE A 152 3.70 -6.00 -12.18
N VAL A 153 3.92 -6.23 -13.46
CA VAL A 153 3.82 -7.57 -14.09
C VAL A 153 5.15 -8.30 -14.14
N SER A 154 6.27 -7.58 -14.09
CA SER A 154 7.61 -8.17 -14.15
C SER A 154 7.98 -8.81 -12.81
N LYS A 155 8.53 -10.02 -12.88
CA LYS A 155 9.14 -10.71 -11.74
C LYS A 155 10.62 -10.37 -11.56
N GLU A 156 11.11 -9.36 -12.26
CA GLU A 156 12.48 -8.88 -12.11
C GLU A 156 12.69 -8.31 -10.70
N VAL A 157 13.70 -8.80 -10.02
CA VAL A 157 14.17 -8.28 -8.74
C VAL A 157 15.58 -7.73 -8.94
N ALA A 158 15.77 -6.46 -8.62
CA ALA A 158 17.06 -5.80 -8.75
C ALA A 158 17.31 -4.89 -7.54
N TYR A 159 18.59 -4.55 -7.32
CA TYR A 159 18.92 -3.49 -6.37
C TYR A 159 18.70 -2.13 -7.01
N HIS A 160 18.14 -1.21 -6.24
CA HIS A 160 17.92 0.17 -6.62
C HIS A 160 18.57 1.09 -5.58
N ILE A 161 19.44 1.97 -6.05
CA ILE A 161 20.08 2.99 -5.21
C ILE A 161 19.38 4.31 -5.51
N ARG A 162 18.79 4.89 -4.48
CA ARG A 162 18.13 6.20 -4.58
C ARG A 162 19.15 7.31 -4.40
N ASP A 163 18.82 8.53 -4.81
CA ASP A 163 19.71 9.73 -4.76
C ASP A 163 20.28 10.02 -3.36
N ASP A 164 19.60 9.60 -2.32
CA ASP A 164 20.05 9.71 -0.92
C ASP A 164 20.96 8.55 -0.47
N ASN A 165 21.48 7.74 -1.41
CA ASN A 165 22.32 6.56 -1.21
C ASN A 165 21.65 5.43 -0.43
N HIS A 166 20.32 5.46 -0.25
CA HIS A 166 19.60 4.32 0.32
C HIS A 166 19.42 3.23 -0.72
N VAL A 167 19.76 2.01 -0.32
CA VAL A 167 19.63 0.81 -1.16
C VAL A 167 18.29 0.13 -0.89
N PHE A 168 17.57 -0.21 -1.96
CA PHE A 168 16.31 -0.94 -1.91
C PHE A 168 16.37 -2.19 -2.80
N LEU A 169 15.53 -3.17 -2.52
CA LEU A 169 15.14 -4.18 -3.50
C LEU A 169 13.98 -3.61 -4.32
N ARG A 170 14.10 -3.65 -5.63
CA ARG A 170 13.07 -3.23 -6.56
C ARG A 170 12.43 -4.44 -7.20
N ILE A 171 11.10 -4.45 -7.25
CA ILE A 171 10.30 -5.35 -8.08
C ILE A 171 9.68 -4.50 -9.19
N GLY A 172 9.74 -4.96 -10.42
CA GLY A 172 9.15 -4.26 -11.56
C GLY A 172 10.13 -3.32 -12.27
N ASN A 173 9.62 -2.50 -13.18
CA ASN A 173 10.42 -1.70 -14.10
C ASN A 173 10.28 -0.20 -13.81
N LEU A 174 11.41 0.49 -13.64
CA LEU A 174 11.47 1.96 -13.42
C LEU A 174 11.01 2.74 -14.66
N GLU A 175 11.37 2.30 -15.86
CA GLU A 175 11.06 3.02 -17.08
C GLU A 175 9.56 3.07 -17.35
N SER A 176 8.86 1.98 -17.07
CA SER A 176 7.40 1.94 -17.16
C SER A 176 6.69 2.73 -16.07
N GLY A 177 7.38 3.06 -14.97
CA GLY A 177 6.79 3.70 -13.79
C GLY A 177 6.01 2.73 -12.88
N HIS A 178 6.09 1.40 -13.13
CA HIS A 178 5.39 0.38 -12.36
C HIS A 178 6.39 -0.46 -11.57
N TYR A 179 6.60 -0.11 -10.31
CA TYR A 179 7.56 -0.81 -9.47
C TYR A 179 7.24 -0.67 -7.97
N ALA A 180 7.79 -1.59 -7.19
CA ALA A 180 7.77 -1.55 -5.73
C ALA A 180 9.20 -1.53 -5.19
N LEU A 181 9.42 -0.79 -4.11
CA LEU A 181 10.67 -0.74 -3.38
C LEU A 181 10.50 -1.39 -2.01
N LEU A 182 11.42 -2.27 -1.65
CA LEU A 182 11.45 -2.95 -0.37
C LEU A 182 12.77 -2.69 0.34
N ASN A 183 12.72 -2.68 1.65
CA ASN A 183 13.94 -2.68 2.46
C ASN A 183 14.69 -4.01 2.26
N PRO A 184 15.97 -4.02 1.87
CA PRO A 184 16.71 -5.25 1.55
C PRO A 184 17.00 -6.11 2.78
N LYS A 185 16.92 -5.57 3.99
CA LYS A 185 17.17 -6.28 5.25
C LYS A 185 15.90 -6.85 5.87
N THR A 186 14.81 -6.08 5.83
CA THR A 186 13.54 -6.44 6.47
C THR A 186 12.50 -6.95 5.50
N TYR A 187 12.68 -6.75 4.18
CA TYR A 187 11.74 -7.05 3.10
C TYR A 187 10.39 -6.32 3.23
N GLU A 188 10.34 -5.29 4.06
CA GLU A 188 9.19 -4.43 4.21
C GLU A 188 9.04 -3.52 2.98
N LEU A 189 7.80 -3.34 2.53
CA LEU A 189 7.49 -2.40 1.47
C LEU A 189 7.83 -0.98 1.92
N SER A 190 8.68 -0.29 1.19
CA SER A 190 8.97 1.13 1.40
C SER A 190 8.05 2.01 0.60
N SER A 191 7.87 1.69 -0.69
CA SER A 191 6.96 2.39 -1.57
C SER A 191 6.49 1.52 -2.74
N MET A 192 5.40 1.94 -3.36
CA MET A 192 4.89 1.40 -4.61
C MET A 192 4.60 2.55 -5.56
N HIS A 193 4.91 2.35 -6.82
CA HIS A 193 4.76 3.35 -7.87
C HIS A 193 3.94 2.76 -9.02
N ASN A 194 2.94 3.53 -9.47
CA ASN A 194 2.10 3.18 -10.59
C ASN A 194 1.86 4.44 -11.45
N ARG A 195 2.03 4.32 -12.76
CA ARG A 195 1.69 5.36 -13.71
C ARG A 195 0.32 5.06 -14.32
N ILE A 196 -0.65 5.94 -14.04
CA ILE A 196 -2.03 5.81 -14.50
C ILE A 196 -2.18 6.66 -15.76
N TRP A 197 -2.45 6.02 -16.89
CA TRP A 197 -2.75 6.72 -18.13
C TRP A 197 -4.21 7.17 -18.16
N GLN A 198 -4.43 8.40 -18.57
CA GLN A 198 -5.76 8.99 -18.74
C GLN A 198 -6.22 8.87 -20.19
N GLU A 199 -7.51 9.06 -20.43
CA GLU A 199 -8.10 8.99 -21.77
C GLU A 199 -7.54 10.07 -22.73
N ASP A 200 -7.12 11.20 -22.20
CA ASP A 200 -6.52 12.30 -22.97
C ASP A 200 -5.03 12.08 -23.31
N GLY A 201 -4.48 10.92 -22.96
CA GLY A 201 -3.07 10.58 -23.16
C GLY A 201 -2.11 11.15 -22.12
N SER A 202 -2.60 11.91 -21.15
CA SER A 202 -1.80 12.33 -19.99
C SER A 202 -1.58 11.17 -19.02
N SER A 203 -0.64 11.28 -18.10
CA SER A 203 -0.43 10.28 -17.06
C SER A 203 -0.35 10.94 -15.68
N LEU A 204 -0.81 10.20 -14.68
CA LEU A 204 -0.70 10.57 -13.26
C LEU A 204 0.19 9.55 -12.55
N ASP A 205 1.16 10.03 -11.79
CA ASP A 205 2.03 9.17 -11.00
C ASP A 205 1.43 8.94 -9.60
N LEU A 206 0.93 7.73 -9.36
CA LEU A 206 0.48 7.28 -8.04
C LEU A 206 1.66 6.69 -7.27
N THR A 207 1.99 7.28 -6.14
CA THR A 207 2.99 6.75 -5.21
C THR A 207 2.35 6.43 -3.87
N ILE A 208 2.52 5.20 -3.40
CA ILE A 208 2.12 4.77 -2.06
C ILE A 208 3.37 4.61 -1.22
N VAL A 209 3.44 5.27 -0.07
CA VAL A 209 4.59 5.24 0.85
C VAL A 209 4.17 4.63 2.17
N PHE A 210 4.93 3.64 2.61
CA PHE A 210 4.71 2.92 3.86
C PHE A 210 5.67 3.42 4.93
N LYS A 211 5.14 3.90 6.05
CA LYS A 211 5.91 4.58 7.10
C LYS A 211 5.61 4.02 8.48
N LYS A 212 6.52 4.27 9.41
CA LYS A 212 6.37 3.95 10.83
C LYS A 212 6.01 2.49 11.05
N TYR A 213 6.90 1.61 10.60
CA TYR A 213 6.72 0.18 10.82
C TYR A 213 6.69 -0.16 12.32
N GLU A 214 5.64 -0.89 12.71
CA GLU A 214 5.46 -1.42 14.06
C GLU A 214 5.32 -2.94 14.00
N THR A 215 5.63 -3.60 15.09
CA THR A 215 5.50 -5.06 15.22
C THR A 215 4.32 -5.38 16.12
N TYR A 216 3.41 -6.22 15.64
CA TYR A 216 2.37 -6.82 16.43
C TYR A 216 2.49 -8.34 16.38
N ARG A 217 2.75 -8.94 17.50
CA ARG A 217 3.08 -10.37 17.63
C ARG A 217 4.22 -10.77 16.74
N TRP A 218 5.09 -10.85 16.26
CA TRP A 218 6.12 -11.21 15.26
C TRP A 218 5.89 -10.74 13.82
N GLN A 219 4.84 -9.99 13.55
CA GLN A 219 4.55 -9.49 12.20
C GLN A 219 4.66 -7.98 12.16
N THR A 220 5.33 -7.46 11.17
CA THR A 220 5.49 -6.02 10.98
C THR A 220 4.38 -5.46 10.08
N TYR A 221 4.00 -4.23 10.33
CA TYR A 221 3.04 -3.49 9.49
C TYR A 221 3.39 -2.01 9.46
N ALA A 222 3.06 -1.36 8.35
CA ALA A 222 3.15 0.09 8.28
C ALA A 222 2.01 0.71 9.10
N LYS A 223 2.34 1.47 10.15
CA LYS A 223 1.36 2.21 10.92
C LYS A 223 0.73 3.33 10.13
N VAL A 224 1.49 3.93 9.23
CA VAL A 224 1.04 5.02 8.36
C VAL A 224 1.29 4.63 6.91
N THR A 225 0.25 4.72 6.09
CA THR A 225 0.33 4.57 4.64
C THR A 225 -0.15 5.87 3.99
N GLU A 226 0.68 6.45 3.16
CA GLU A 226 0.39 7.71 2.46
C GLU A 226 0.32 7.48 0.96
N TYR A 227 -0.67 8.10 0.32
CA TYR A 227 -0.92 8.02 -1.11
C TYR A 227 -0.70 9.40 -1.71
N TYR A 228 0.16 9.47 -2.70
CA TYR A 228 0.51 10.69 -3.41
C TYR A 228 0.08 10.56 -4.86
N LEU A 229 -0.56 11.61 -5.39
CA LEU A 229 -0.87 11.75 -6.80
C LEU A 229 -0.06 12.94 -7.33
N ASP A 230 0.82 12.70 -8.31
CA ASP A 230 1.78 13.70 -8.82
C ASP A 230 2.54 14.40 -7.68
N LYS A 231 3.07 13.61 -6.75
CA LYS A 231 3.82 14.08 -5.57
C LYS A 231 2.99 14.86 -4.53
N ARG A 232 1.67 14.97 -4.70
CA ARG A 232 0.75 15.64 -3.76
C ARG A 232 0.04 14.61 -2.90
N LEU A 233 0.09 14.77 -1.59
CA LEU A 233 -0.62 13.90 -0.66
C LEU A 233 -2.13 14.06 -0.87
N PHE A 234 -2.83 12.96 -1.18
CA PHE A 234 -4.28 12.96 -1.31
C PHE A 234 -4.98 12.05 -0.31
N LYS A 235 -4.28 11.04 0.25
CA LYS A 235 -4.85 10.14 1.24
C LYS A 235 -3.79 9.70 2.24
N ARG A 236 -4.16 9.65 3.51
CA ARG A 236 -3.35 9.05 4.58
C ARG A 236 -4.19 8.07 5.36
N MET A 237 -3.68 6.87 5.56
CA MET A 237 -4.27 5.87 6.44
C MET A 237 -3.36 5.70 7.66
N THR A 238 -3.95 5.75 8.86
CA THR A 238 -3.23 5.49 10.11
C THR A 238 -3.90 4.35 10.85
N VAL A 239 -3.17 3.29 11.09
CA VAL A 239 -3.65 2.15 11.89
C VAL A 239 -3.65 2.56 13.35
N SER A 240 -4.83 2.60 13.97
CA SER A 240 -4.99 2.92 15.39
C SER A 240 -4.94 1.67 16.27
N LYS A 241 -5.42 0.53 15.74
CA LYS A 241 -5.48 -0.72 16.48
C LYS A 241 -5.44 -1.93 15.57
N ILE A 242 -4.74 -2.97 16.01
CA ILE A 242 -4.72 -4.27 15.34
C ILE A 242 -5.07 -5.37 16.36
N ARG A 243 -5.80 -6.36 15.87
CA ARG A 243 -6.03 -7.62 16.59
C ARG A 243 -5.94 -8.78 15.60
N THR A 244 -5.18 -9.80 15.93
CA THR A 244 -5.24 -11.08 15.22
C THR A 244 -6.36 -11.90 15.82
N LEU A 245 -7.10 -12.58 14.96
CA LEU A 245 -8.21 -13.44 15.32
C LEU A 245 -7.91 -14.88 14.88
N SER A 246 -8.50 -15.86 15.54
CA SER A 246 -8.40 -17.23 15.08
C SER A 246 -9.26 -17.47 13.83
N ARG A 247 -10.38 -16.76 13.72
CA ARG A 247 -11.34 -16.86 12.61
C ARG A 247 -12.19 -15.59 12.49
N LEU A 248 -12.56 -15.22 11.27
CA LEU A 248 -13.60 -14.20 11.03
C LEU A 248 -15.01 -14.83 11.09
N PRO A 249 -16.00 -14.09 11.61
CA PRO A 249 -17.39 -14.49 11.59
C PRO A 249 -18.03 -14.28 10.20
N LEU A 250 -17.48 -14.92 9.15
CA LEU A 250 -17.84 -14.66 7.75
C LEU A 250 -19.34 -14.78 7.46
N LYS A 251 -20.02 -15.78 8.07
CA LYS A 251 -21.49 -15.94 7.91
C LYS A 251 -22.25 -14.70 8.40
N LYS A 252 -21.83 -14.12 9.55
CA LYS A 252 -22.43 -12.91 10.11
C LYS A 252 -22.16 -11.70 9.22
N LEU A 253 -20.92 -11.52 8.76
CA LEU A 253 -20.52 -10.40 7.89
C LEU A 253 -21.24 -10.48 6.52
N LYS A 254 -21.36 -11.67 5.92
CA LYS A 254 -22.13 -11.88 4.68
C LYS A 254 -23.61 -11.56 4.88
N LYS A 255 -24.22 -12.01 6.00
CA LYS A 255 -25.62 -11.69 6.31
C LYS A 255 -25.83 -10.18 6.50
N GLN A 256 -24.88 -9.49 7.14
CA GLN A 256 -24.89 -8.04 7.29
C GLN A 256 -24.85 -7.34 5.92
N ALA A 257 -23.93 -7.72 5.03
CA ALA A 257 -23.83 -7.21 3.67
C ALA A 257 -25.14 -7.36 2.89
N LEU A 258 -25.72 -8.57 2.89
CA LEU A 258 -26.98 -8.84 2.19
C LEU A 258 -28.17 -8.06 2.76
N ASN A 259 -28.24 -7.87 4.07
CA ASN A 259 -29.29 -7.07 4.69
C ASN A 259 -29.18 -5.59 4.34
N LEU A 260 -27.95 -5.05 4.33
CA LEU A 260 -27.69 -3.66 3.91
C LEU A 260 -28.05 -3.46 2.42
N HIS A 261 -27.62 -4.38 1.57
CA HIS A 261 -27.95 -4.34 0.15
C HIS A 261 -29.46 -4.33 -0.10
N ARG A 262 -30.22 -5.22 0.54
CA ARG A 262 -31.68 -5.28 0.41
C ARG A 262 -32.35 -3.98 0.86
N LYS A 263 -31.93 -3.44 2.00
CA LYS A 263 -32.50 -2.17 2.52
C LYS A 263 -32.26 -1.02 1.57
N HIS A 264 -31.05 -0.93 1.03
CA HIS A 264 -30.68 0.15 0.13
C HIS A 264 -31.41 0.03 -1.23
N THR A 265 -31.48 -1.17 -1.80
CA THR A 265 -32.24 -1.42 -3.03
C THR A 265 -33.73 -1.09 -2.88
N VAL A 266 -34.34 -1.41 -1.73
CA VAL A 266 -35.74 -1.07 -1.45
C VAL A 266 -35.94 0.45 -1.32
N THR A 267 -35.04 1.17 -0.68
CA THR A 267 -35.11 2.63 -0.55
C THR A 267 -35.05 3.31 -1.92
N LEU A 268 -34.14 2.89 -2.81
CA LEU A 268 -34.05 3.42 -4.17
C LEU A 268 -35.31 3.15 -5.01
N GLN A 269 -35.96 1.98 -4.84
CA GLN A 269 -37.22 1.69 -5.52
C GLN A 269 -38.39 2.59 -5.07
N ASN A 270 -38.41 2.99 -3.81
CA ASN A 270 -39.45 3.85 -3.26
C ASN A 270 -39.28 5.32 -3.66
N ASP A 271 -38.03 5.79 -3.81
CA ASP A 271 -37.74 7.17 -4.19
C ASP A 271 -38.04 7.46 -5.70
N TYR A 272 -38.11 6.41 -6.52
CA TYR A 272 -38.54 6.52 -7.94
C TYR A 272 -40.04 6.23 -8.17
N ALA A 273 -40.81 5.97 -7.12
CA ALA A 273 -42.24 5.69 -7.20
C ALA A 273 -43.12 6.94 -6.89
N LEU A 274 -42.52 8.12 -6.83
CA LEU A 274 -43.17 9.44 -6.81
C LEU A 274 -42.90 10.18 -8.12
#